data_5ac8ed4c590490b03b74c8af05d6e9fa
#
_entry.id   5ac8ed4c590490b03b74c8af05d6e9fa
#
_cell.length_a   1.000
_cell.length_b   1.000
_cell.length_c   1.000
_cell.angle_alpha   90.00
_cell.angle_beta   90.00
_cell.angle_gamma   90.00
#
_symmetry.space_group_name_H-M   'P 1'
#
loop_
_entity.id
_entity.type
_entity.pdbx_description
1 polymer ?
#
loop_
_entity_poly.entity_id
_entity_poly.type
_entity_poly.pdbx_seq_one_letter_code
_entity_poly.pdbx_strand_id
1 'polypeptide(L)' 'MEISEAFGQVLRKNRKAANLSQEQLALQCDLDRTYIGLLERAQRQPSISTIFAICKVLELQPHQLIKEIEELLK' A
#
# COMPACT_ATOMS: atom_id res chain seq x y z
N MET A 1 13.41 3.19 -10.88
CA MET A 1 12.72 2.94 -9.59
C MET A 1 12.31 1.48 -9.53
N GLU A 2 12.53 0.84 -8.39
CA GLU A 2 12.12 -0.55 -8.20
C GLU A 2 10.61 -0.63 -7.96
N ILE A 3 10.02 -1.78 -8.30
CA ILE A 3 8.58 -1.98 -8.08
C ILE A 3 8.19 -1.80 -6.62
N SER A 4 9.01 -2.31 -5.69
CA SER A 4 8.72 -2.18 -4.27
C SER A 4 8.76 -0.72 -3.81
N GLU A 5 9.63 0.10 -4.39
CA GLU A 5 9.68 1.53 -4.09
C GLU A 5 8.43 2.24 -4.61
N ALA A 6 8.03 1.93 -5.83
CA ALA A 6 6.83 2.52 -6.42
C ALA A 6 5.59 2.15 -5.61
N PHE A 7 5.48 0.87 -5.24
CA PHE A 7 4.37 0.42 -4.40
C PHE A 7 4.34 1.17 -3.07
N GLY A 8 5.50 1.29 -2.43
CA GLY A 8 5.59 1.96 -1.13
C GLY A 8 5.13 3.41 -1.20
N GLN A 9 5.53 4.12 -2.25
CA GLN A 9 5.13 5.51 -2.43
C GLN A 9 3.62 5.65 -2.68
N VAL A 10 3.08 4.79 -3.53
CA VAL A 10 1.65 4.81 -3.84
C VAL A 10 0.82 4.45 -2.61
N LEU A 11 1.27 3.45 -1.85
CA LEU A 11 0.61 3.06 -0.61
C LEU A 11 0.56 4.22 0.37
N ARG A 12 1.70 4.87 0.60
CA ARG A 12 1.78 5.98 1.55
C ARG A 12 0.87 7.14 1.13
N LYS A 13 0.88 7.48 -0.15
CA LYS A 13 0.03 8.55 -0.67
C LYS A 13 -1.45 8.26 -0.40
N ASN A 14 -1.89 7.07 -0.73
CA ASN A 14 -3.30 6.71 -0.58
C ASN A 14 -3.69 6.54 0.88
N ARG A 15 -2.76 6.04 1.72
CA ARG A 15 -3.01 5.93 3.15
C ARG A 15 -3.22 7.31 3.76
N LYS A 16 -2.35 8.27 3.43
CA LYS A 16 -2.48 9.63 3.95
C LYS A 16 -3.73 10.31 3.43
N ALA A 17 -4.09 10.08 2.19
CA ALA A 17 -5.34 10.63 1.63
C ALA A 17 -6.56 10.11 2.37
N ALA A 18 -6.48 8.91 2.93
CA ALA A 18 -7.56 8.33 3.72
C ALA A 18 -7.49 8.73 5.20
N ASN A 19 -6.52 9.57 5.58
CA ASN A 19 -6.33 10.04 6.96
C ASN A 19 -6.08 8.90 7.95
N LEU A 20 -5.35 7.87 7.51
CA LEU A 20 -5.02 6.73 8.36
C LEU A 20 -3.52 6.74 8.69
N SER A 21 -3.19 6.42 9.94
CA SER A 21 -1.81 6.16 10.31
C SER A 21 -1.43 4.76 9.80
N GLN A 22 -0.14 4.45 9.81
CA GLN A 22 0.31 3.10 9.46
C GLN A 22 -0.33 2.05 10.37
N GLU A 23 -0.38 2.34 11.67
CA GLU A 23 -0.98 1.42 12.63
C GLU A 23 -2.47 1.23 12.39
N GLN A 24 -3.18 2.32 12.10
CA GLN A 24 -4.62 2.24 11.84
C GLN A 24 -4.92 1.41 10.59
N LEU A 25 -4.14 1.62 9.52
CA LEU A 25 -4.34 0.85 8.31
C LEU A 25 -4.06 -0.64 8.56
N ALA A 26 -2.96 -0.95 9.24
CA ALA A 26 -2.62 -2.34 9.55
C ALA A 26 -3.72 -3.00 10.36
N LEU A 27 -4.24 -2.30 11.37
CA LEU A 27 -5.29 -2.84 12.22
C LEU A 27 -6.54 -3.16 11.41
N GLN A 28 -6.94 -2.26 10.51
CA GLN A 28 -8.13 -2.48 9.70
C GLN A 28 -7.93 -3.58 8.65
N CYS A 29 -6.68 -3.83 8.26
CA CYS A 29 -6.36 -4.91 7.31
C CYS A 29 -6.07 -6.23 8.01
N ASP A 30 -6.11 -6.27 9.34
CA ASP A 30 -5.73 -7.44 10.12
C ASP A 30 -4.29 -7.86 9.84
N LEU A 31 -3.40 -6.86 9.74
CA LEU A 31 -1.98 -7.06 9.50
C LEU A 31 -1.19 -6.60 10.71
N ASP A 32 0.06 -7.10 10.82
CA ASP A 32 0.97 -6.64 11.86
C ASP A 32 1.21 -5.13 11.69
N ARG A 33 1.20 -4.39 12.79
CA ARG A 33 1.30 -2.92 12.76
C ARG A 33 2.59 -2.42 12.12
N THR A 34 3.67 -3.21 12.17
CA THR A 34 4.95 -2.81 11.58
C THR A 34 5.01 -3.09 10.09
N TYR A 35 4.11 -3.92 9.57
CA TYR A 35 4.18 -4.39 8.20
C TYR A 35 3.93 -3.26 7.18
N ILE A 36 2.98 -2.38 7.48
CA ILE A 36 2.69 -1.25 6.57
C ILE A 36 3.94 -0.37 6.43
N GLY A 37 4.65 -0.11 7.52
CA GLY A 37 5.88 0.65 7.45
C GLY A 37 6.95 -0.02 6.60
N LEU A 38 7.07 -1.35 6.71
CA LEU A 38 8.02 -2.10 5.89
C LEU A 38 7.68 -2.00 4.41
N LEU A 39 6.40 -2.08 4.07
CA LEU A 39 5.96 -1.92 2.68
C LEU A 39 6.26 -0.52 2.16
N GLU A 40 6.00 0.51 2.96
CA GLU A 40 6.21 1.89 2.53
C GLU A 40 7.68 2.22 2.37
N ARG A 41 8.56 1.54 3.11
CA ARG A 41 10.01 1.72 3.00
C ARG A 41 10.65 0.78 1.98
N ALA A 42 9.84 0.06 1.22
CA ALA A 42 10.31 -0.87 0.18
C ALA A 42 11.17 -2.01 0.75
N GLN A 43 10.94 -2.38 2.01
CA GLN A 43 11.68 -3.46 2.66
C GLN A 43 10.95 -4.80 2.58
N ARG A 44 9.74 -4.79 2.06
CA ARG A 44 8.93 -5.99 1.83
C ARG A 44 8.08 -5.75 0.59
N GLN A 45 7.68 -6.84 -0.05
CA GLN A 45 6.73 -6.79 -1.16
C GLN A 45 5.42 -7.45 -0.71
N PRO A 46 4.28 -6.87 -1.06
CA PRO A 46 3.01 -7.46 -0.67
C PRO A 46 2.65 -8.65 -1.55
N SER A 47 1.91 -9.58 -0.98
CA SER A 47 1.25 -10.59 -1.80
C SER A 47 0.05 -9.96 -2.50
N ILE A 48 -0.49 -10.66 -3.48
CA ILE A 48 -1.73 -10.23 -4.13
C ILE A 48 -2.86 -10.10 -3.11
N SER A 49 -2.96 -11.07 -2.19
CA SER A 49 -3.97 -11.02 -1.14
C SER A 49 -3.86 -9.77 -0.28
N THR A 50 -2.63 -9.39 0.07
CA THR A 50 -2.38 -8.19 0.87
C THR A 50 -2.81 -6.93 0.10
N ILE A 51 -2.51 -6.86 -1.19
CA ILE A 51 -2.92 -5.73 -2.03
C ILE A 51 -4.44 -5.58 -2.01
N PHE A 52 -5.18 -6.68 -2.19
CA PHE A 52 -6.64 -6.63 -2.16
C PHE A 52 -7.17 -6.21 -0.80
N ALA A 53 -6.57 -6.68 0.29
CA ALA A 53 -6.99 -6.30 1.64
C ALA A 53 -6.78 -4.81 1.89
N ILE A 54 -5.62 -4.29 1.50
CA ILE A 54 -5.31 -2.87 1.66
C ILE A 54 -6.27 -2.01 0.83
N CYS A 55 -6.48 -2.40 -0.42
CA CYS A 55 -7.37 -1.65 -1.31
C CYS A 55 -8.79 -1.60 -0.79
N LYS A 56 -9.26 -2.69 -0.18
CA LYS A 56 -10.60 -2.72 0.40
C LYS A 56 -10.75 -1.67 1.51
N VAL A 57 -9.75 -1.56 2.38
CA VAL A 57 -9.78 -0.57 3.47
C VAL A 57 -9.68 0.84 2.91
N LEU A 58 -8.83 1.06 1.91
CA LEU A 58 -8.63 2.38 1.32
C LEU A 58 -9.71 2.75 0.31
N GLU A 59 -10.66 1.86 0.06
CA GLU A 59 -11.74 2.06 -0.90
C GLU A 59 -11.22 2.35 -2.30
N LEU A 60 -10.17 1.61 -2.69
CA LEU A 60 -9.57 1.69 -4.01
C LEU A 60 -9.84 0.41 -4.77
N GLN A 61 -10.00 0.53 -6.08
CA GLN A 61 -9.97 -0.65 -6.94
C GLN A 61 -8.51 -1.09 -7.07
N PRO A 62 -8.20 -2.39 -6.92
CA PRO A 62 -6.80 -2.84 -7.05
C PRO A 62 -6.15 -2.43 -8.37
N HIS A 63 -6.89 -2.43 -9.48
CA HIS A 63 -6.32 -2.01 -10.76
C HIS A 63 -5.93 -0.53 -10.76
N GLN A 64 -6.62 0.31 -9.98
CA GLN A 64 -6.25 1.73 -9.88
C GLN A 64 -4.93 1.89 -9.14
N LEU A 65 -4.72 1.11 -8.07
CA LEU A 65 -3.47 1.12 -7.35
C LEU A 65 -2.32 0.69 -8.26
N ILE A 66 -2.52 -0.40 -9.00
CA ILE A 66 -1.52 -0.92 -9.93
C ILE A 66 -1.22 0.11 -11.02
N LYS A 67 -2.23 0.80 -11.52
CA LYS A 67 -2.03 1.83 -12.53
C LYS A 67 -1.14 2.95 -12.01
N GLU A 68 -1.35 3.40 -10.77
CA GLU A 68 -0.51 4.44 -10.18
C GLU A 68 0.94 3.97 -10.05
N ILE A 69 1.13 2.70 -9.67
CA ILE A 69 2.47 2.12 -9.59
C ILE A 69 3.11 2.10 -10.98
N GLU A 70 2.37 1.64 -11.97
CA GLU A 70 2.86 1.56 -13.34
C GLU A 70 3.29 2.93 -13.86
N GLU A 71 2.53 3.97 -13.55
CA GLU A 71 2.86 5.32 -13.97
C GLU A 71 4.16 5.83 -13.37
N LEU A 72 4.46 5.44 -12.12
CA LEU A 72 5.73 5.80 -11.51
C LEU A 72 6.92 5.09 -12.15
N LEU A 73 6.68 3.94 -12.76
CA LEU A 73 7.75 3.12 -13.35
C LEU A 73 8.03 3.49 -14.80
N LYS A 74 7.25 4.37 -15.39
CA LYS A 74 7.47 4.80 -16.78
C LYS A 74 8.62 5.77 -16.93
#